data_19f5c0e90092cc2d5cb3cc0ccd17eeb6
#
_entry.id   19f5c0e90092cc2d5cb3cc0ccd17eeb6
#
_cell.length_a   1.000
_cell.length_b   1.000
_cell.length_c   1.000
_cell.angle_alpha   90.00
_cell.angle_beta   90.00
_cell.angle_gamma   90.00
#
_symmetry.space_group_name_H-M   'P 1'
#
loop_
_entity.id
_entity.type
_entity.pdbx_description
1 polymer ?
#
loop_
_entity_poly.entity_id
_entity_poly.type
_entity_poly.pdbx_seq_one_letter_code
_entity_poly.pdbx_strand_id
1 'polypeptide(L)'
;MSLQPESLTQEVLAGLVERVTYHNAENGFCVVRARARGHRDVVTVVGHAPTIAAGEWITASGAWINDRTHGQQFKARFLRTSPPTSADGIEKYLSSGMIRGVGPVYAKKLVRAFGEKVFDIIEATPDRLREDHPE
;
A
#
# COMPACT_ATOMS: atom_id res chain seq x y z
N MET A 1 -1.42 2.32 37.52
CA MET A 1 -1.55 2.31 36.82
C MET A 1 -1.29 2.28 36.08
N SER A 2 -1.56 2.09 36.02
CA SER A 2 -1.22 1.93 35.34
C SER A 2 -1.34 2.17 34.10
N LEU A 3 -1.19 3.10 33.65
CA LEU A 3 -1.16 3.27 32.24
C LEU A 3 -0.12 2.39 31.63
N GLN A 4 -0.51 1.71 30.60
CA GLN A 4 0.40 0.87 29.86
C GLN A 4 1.36 1.76 29.10
N PRO A 5 2.67 1.55 29.22
CA PRO A 5 3.59 2.34 28.41
C PRO A 5 3.32 2.21 26.91
N GLU A 6 2.97 1.02 26.46
CA GLU A 6 2.74 0.86 25.03
C GLU A 6 1.47 1.58 24.58
N SER A 7 0.46 1.73 25.43
CA SER A 7 -0.70 2.49 24.99
C SER A 7 -0.39 3.98 24.91
N LEU A 8 0.55 4.47 25.70
CA LEU A 8 0.97 5.86 25.61
C LEU A 8 1.81 6.13 24.38
N THR A 9 2.57 5.12 23.94
CA THR A 9 3.45 5.29 22.79
C THR A 9 2.86 4.78 21.50
N GLN A 10 1.72 4.13 21.58
CA GLN A 10 1.10 3.57 20.40
C GLN A 10 0.44 4.65 19.58
N GLU A 11 0.71 4.65 18.29
CA GLU A 11 0.18 5.65 17.40
C GLU A 11 -0.47 4.97 16.21
N VAL A 12 -1.24 5.74 15.47
CA VAL A 12 -1.87 5.28 14.23
C VAL A 12 -1.21 6.01 13.08
N LEU A 13 -0.85 5.25 12.06
CA LEU A 13 -0.26 5.79 10.85
C LEU A 13 -1.10 5.35 9.67
N ALA A 14 -1.39 6.27 8.76
CA ALA A 14 -2.15 5.96 7.57
C ALA A 14 -1.47 6.59 6.38
N GLY A 15 -1.42 5.87 5.28
CA GLY A 15 -0.75 6.39 4.12
C GLY A 15 -0.78 5.49 2.92
N LEU A 16 -0.18 5.97 1.84
CA LEU A 16 -0.12 5.29 0.57
C LEU A 16 1.21 4.55 0.46
N VAL A 17 1.15 3.27 0.12
CA VAL A 17 2.36 2.49 -0.09
C VAL A 17 3.03 2.93 -1.38
N GLU A 18 4.19 3.53 -1.25
CA GLU A 18 4.97 3.93 -2.42
C GLU A 18 5.72 2.75 -3.01
N ARG A 19 6.22 1.88 -2.12
CA ARG A 19 7.05 0.78 -2.57
C ARG A 19 7.10 -0.28 -1.49
N VAL A 20 7.07 -1.54 -1.92
CA VAL A 20 7.30 -2.66 -1.01
C VAL A 20 8.77 -3.03 -1.11
N THR A 21 9.49 -2.81 -0.02
CA THR A 21 10.91 -3.09 0.01
C THR A 21 11.18 -4.56 0.21
N TYR A 22 10.33 -5.21 1.03
CA TYR A 22 10.49 -6.62 1.31
C TYR A 22 9.15 -7.20 1.75
N HIS A 23 8.87 -8.41 1.32
CA HIS A 23 7.69 -9.13 1.75
C HIS A 23 7.96 -10.62 1.77
N ASN A 24 7.70 -11.25 2.91
CA ASN A 24 7.84 -12.70 3.07
C ASN A 24 6.45 -13.32 3.02
N ALA A 25 6.20 -14.08 1.97
CA ALA A 25 4.87 -14.65 1.76
C ALA A 25 4.49 -15.70 2.80
N GLU A 26 5.49 -16.31 3.44
CA GLU A 26 5.20 -17.37 4.40
C GLU A 26 4.68 -16.84 5.72
N ASN A 27 5.29 -15.78 6.23
CA ASN A 27 4.87 -15.26 7.53
C ASN A 27 4.28 -13.87 7.46
N GLY A 28 4.24 -13.27 6.27
CA GLY A 28 3.65 -11.95 6.10
C GLY A 28 4.53 -10.78 6.49
N PHE A 29 5.72 -11.03 7.01
CA PHE A 29 6.60 -9.94 7.41
C PHE A 29 6.90 -9.06 6.21
N CYS A 30 6.77 -7.75 6.39
CA CYS A 30 7.00 -6.84 5.29
C CYS A 30 7.62 -5.53 5.75
N VAL A 31 8.33 -4.91 4.83
CA VAL A 31 8.90 -3.58 5.01
C VAL A 31 8.47 -2.78 3.79
N VAL A 32 7.80 -1.66 4.05
CA VAL A 32 7.31 -0.82 2.97
C VAL A 32 7.71 0.63 3.19
N ARG A 33 7.76 1.36 2.10
CA ARG A 33 7.94 2.80 2.14
C ARG A 33 6.59 3.42 1.83
N ALA A 34 6.12 4.28 2.73
CA ALA A 34 4.78 4.82 2.63
C ALA A 34 4.80 6.33 2.75
N ARG A 35 3.90 6.94 1.99
CA ARG A 35 3.67 8.38 2.10
C ARG A 35 2.53 8.56 3.08
N ALA A 36 2.87 8.91 4.30
CA ALA A 36 1.92 8.92 5.39
C ALA A 36 1.38 10.32 5.66
N ARG A 37 0.14 10.36 6.12
CA ARG A 37 -0.47 11.63 6.49
C ARG A 37 0.33 12.29 7.60
N GLY A 38 0.52 13.59 7.47
CA GLY A 38 1.22 14.35 8.48
C GLY A 38 2.71 14.26 8.39
N HIS A 39 3.23 13.53 7.41
CA HIS A 39 4.68 13.38 7.25
C HIS A 39 5.09 13.90 5.89
N ARG A 40 6.12 14.73 5.88
CA ARG A 40 6.60 15.32 4.66
C ARG A 40 7.29 14.29 3.78
N ASP A 41 8.10 13.46 4.40
CA ASP A 41 8.91 12.48 3.67
C ASP A 41 8.30 11.10 3.77
N VAL A 42 8.70 10.25 2.83
CA VAL A 42 8.30 8.86 2.86
C VAL A 42 8.87 8.20 4.10
N VAL A 43 8.04 7.41 4.77
CA VAL A 43 8.46 6.75 6.01
C VAL A 43 8.56 5.25 5.78
N THR A 44 9.38 4.61 6.60
CA THR A 44 9.52 3.16 6.56
C THR A 44 8.58 2.53 7.56
N VAL A 45 7.78 1.58 7.11
CA VAL A 45 6.83 0.86 7.96
C VAL A 45 7.20 -0.61 7.96
N VAL A 46 7.34 -1.17 9.15
CA VAL A 46 7.67 -2.59 9.34
C VAL A 46 6.47 -3.24 9.99
N GLY A 47 5.98 -4.32 9.39
CA GLY A 47 4.80 -4.99 9.94
C GLY A 47 4.57 -6.32 9.28
N HIS A 48 3.31 -6.77 9.34
CA HIS A 48 2.90 -8.05 8.77
C HIS A 48 1.63 -7.86 7.99
N ALA A 49 1.60 -8.40 6.79
CA ALA A 49 0.40 -8.42 5.94
C ALA A 49 0.49 -9.63 5.03
N PRO A 50 -0.61 -10.35 4.85
CA PRO A 50 -0.59 -11.53 3.94
C PRO A 50 -0.16 -11.14 2.54
N THR A 51 -0.67 -10.03 2.05
CA THR A 51 -0.26 -9.46 0.78
C THR A 51 -0.19 -7.94 0.93
N ILE A 52 0.70 -7.33 0.19
CA ILE A 52 0.82 -5.88 0.21
C ILE A 52 1.45 -5.44 -1.11
N ALA A 53 0.97 -4.35 -1.65
CA ALA A 53 1.44 -3.86 -2.94
C ALA A 53 1.52 -2.36 -2.96
N ALA A 54 2.41 -1.84 -3.79
CA ALA A 54 2.48 -0.41 -4.03
C ALA A 54 1.13 0.09 -4.52
N GLY A 55 0.74 1.25 -4.08
CA GLY A 55 -0.54 1.85 -4.44
C GLY A 55 -1.65 1.57 -3.44
N GLU A 56 -1.49 0.55 -2.62
CA GLU A 56 -2.49 0.29 -1.60
C GLU A 56 -2.41 1.31 -0.48
N TRP A 57 -3.52 1.49 0.21
CA TRP A 57 -3.58 2.35 1.37
C TRP A 57 -3.39 1.47 2.60
N ILE A 58 -2.56 1.93 3.53
CA ILE A 58 -2.39 1.18 4.77
C ILE A 58 -2.86 2.00 5.95
N THR A 59 -3.39 1.29 6.93
CA THR A 59 -3.68 1.84 8.25
C THR A 59 -2.96 0.93 9.23
N ALA A 60 -2.10 1.52 10.05
CA ALA A 60 -1.26 0.77 10.95
C ALA A 60 -1.29 1.37 12.33
N SER A 61 -1.14 0.52 13.33
CA SER A 61 -0.96 1.01 14.68
C SER A 61 0.29 0.38 15.27
N GLY A 62 1.04 1.16 16.01
CA GLY A 62 2.31 0.72 16.56
C GLY A 62 3.09 1.87 17.12
N ALA A 63 4.38 1.84 16.99
CA ALA A 63 5.23 2.85 17.59
C ALA A 63 6.43 3.12 16.69
N TRP A 64 6.94 4.32 16.83
CA TRP A 64 8.19 4.68 16.14
C TRP A 64 9.36 4.11 16.90
N ILE A 65 10.29 3.55 16.16
CA ILE A 65 11.55 3.10 16.72
C ILE A 65 12.69 3.75 15.95
N ASN A 66 13.82 3.87 16.60
CA ASN A 66 14.99 4.44 15.99
C ASN A 66 16.03 3.34 15.83
N ASP A 67 16.15 2.83 14.61
CA ASP A 67 17.08 1.74 14.32
C ASP A 67 18.44 2.34 13.99
N ARG A 68 19.47 1.81 14.60
CA ARG A 68 20.82 2.31 14.38
C ARG A 68 21.22 2.29 12.92
N THR A 69 20.85 1.21 12.25
CA THR A 69 21.27 1.00 10.87
C THR A 69 20.34 1.70 9.89
N HIS A 70 19.04 1.66 10.15
CA HIS A 70 18.04 2.09 9.17
C HIS A 70 17.33 3.38 9.53
N GLY A 71 17.68 3.98 10.68
CA GLY A 71 17.05 5.23 11.10
C GLY A 71 15.68 5.01 11.68
N GLN A 72 14.83 6.00 11.54
CA GLN A 72 13.51 5.95 12.13
C GLN A 72 12.57 5.08 11.33
N GLN A 73 11.86 4.19 12.01
CA GLN A 73 10.90 3.29 11.39
C GLN A 73 9.63 3.24 12.22
N PHE A 74 8.51 3.04 11.56
CA PHE A 74 7.26 2.79 12.26
C PHE A 74 7.06 1.30 12.34
N LYS A 75 7.13 0.76 13.54
CA LYS A 75 6.97 -0.67 13.77
C LYS A 75 5.51 -0.94 14.09
N ALA A 76 4.80 -1.51 13.13
CA ALA A 76 3.37 -1.73 13.24
C ALA A 76 3.09 -3.04 13.96
N ARG A 77 2.23 -2.96 14.98
CA ARG A 77 1.71 -4.16 15.61
C ARG A 77 0.53 -4.70 14.82
N PHE A 78 -0.24 -3.79 14.24
CA PHE A 78 -1.35 -4.13 13.36
C PHE A 78 -1.19 -3.33 12.09
N LEU A 79 -1.42 -3.98 10.97
CA LEU A 79 -1.34 -3.34 9.68
C LEU A 79 -2.45 -3.88 8.82
N ARG A 80 -3.24 -2.96 8.27
CA ARG A 80 -4.34 -3.32 7.39
C ARG A 80 -4.16 -2.60 6.08
N THR A 81 -4.38 -3.33 4.99
CA THR A 81 -4.33 -2.74 3.66
C THR A 81 -5.73 -2.56 3.12
N SER A 82 -5.90 -1.58 2.27
CA SER A 82 -7.14 -1.39 1.56
C SER A 82 -6.84 -0.92 0.14
N PRO A 83 -7.78 -1.13 -0.78
CA PRO A 83 -7.55 -0.72 -2.16
C PRO A 83 -7.34 0.78 -2.25
N PRO A 84 -6.57 1.23 -3.23
CA PRO A 84 -6.35 2.65 -3.41
C PRO A 84 -7.62 3.36 -3.85
N THR A 85 -7.75 4.63 -3.46
CA THR A 85 -8.91 5.43 -3.81
C THR A 85 -8.57 6.63 -4.68
N SER A 86 -7.29 6.99 -4.75
CA SER A 86 -6.87 8.11 -5.58
C SER A 86 -6.36 7.59 -6.92
N ALA A 87 -6.40 8.45 -7.93
CA ALA A 87 -5.91 8.06 -9.26
C ALA A 87 -4.44 7.64 -9.21
N ASP A 88 -3.63 8.37 -8.44
CA ASP A 88 -2.22 8.03 -8.32
C ASP A 88 -2.02 6.67 -7.68
N GLY A 89 -2.76 6.39 -6.61
CA GLY A 89 -2.66 5.10 -5.94
C GLY A 89 -3.15 3.97 -6.83
N ILE A 90 -4.22 4.21 -7.57
CA ILE A 90 -4.75 3.21 -8.49
C ILE A 90 -3.72 2.88 -9.56
N GLU A 91 -3.06 3.89 -10.10
CA GLU A 91 -2.05 3.65 -11.12
C GLU A 91 -0.89 2.83 -10.55
N LYS A 92 -0.44 3.16 -9.35
CA LYS A 92 0.64 2.40 -8.72
C LYS A 92 0.24 0.97 -8.48
N TYR A 93 -0.98 0.76 -8.02
CA TYR A 93 -1.47 -0.58 -7.72
C TYR A 93 -1.54 -1.42 -8.98
N LEU A 94 -2.08 -0.87 -10.03
CA LEU A 94 -2.20 -1.59 -11.30
C LEU A 94 -0.83 -1.88 -11.90
N SER A 95 0.10 -0.96 -11.72
CA SER A 95 1.45 -1.13 -12.27
C SER A 95 2.28 -2.14 -11.48
N SER A 96 1.84 -2.51 -10.29
CA SER A 96 2.63 -3.38 -9.42
C SER A 96 2.56 -4.85 -9.84
N GLY A 97 1.70 -5.18 -10.80
CA GLY A 97 1.56 -6.56 -11.24
C GLY A 97 0.51 -7.34 -10.48
N MET A 98 -0.23 -6.70 -9.59
CA MET A 98 -1.26 -7.37 -8.83
C MET A 98 -2.44 -7.80 -9.70
N ILE A 99 -2.62 -7.15 -10.84
CA ILE A 99 -3.68 -7.51 -11.76
C ILE A 99 -3.05 -8.02 -13.04
N ARG A 100 -3.35 -9.26 -13.36
CA ARG A 100 -2.75 -9.91 -14.50
C ARG A 100 -3.12 -9.20 -15.79
N GLY A 101 -2.14 -9.01 -16.65
CA GLY A 101 -2.37 -8.39 -17.94
C GLY A 101 -2.34 -6.88 -17.95
N VAL A 102 -2.11 -6.27 -16.78
CA VAL A 102 -2.05 -4.81 -16.70
C VAL A 102 -0.64 -4.40 -16.35
N GLY A 103 0.08 -3.87 -17.32
CA GLY A 103 1.40 -3.31 -17.08
C GLY A 103 1.34 -1.81 -16.86
N PRO A 104 2.51 -1.17 -16.66
CA PRO A 104 2.52 0.25 -16.32
C PRO A 104 1.88 1.16 -17.38
N VAL A 105 2.09 0.88 -18.63
CA VAL A 105 1.55 1.72 -19.70
C VAL A 105 0.02 1.59 -19.74
N TYR A 106 -0.46 0.37 -19.65
CA TYR A 106 -1.90 0.14 -19.69
C TYR A 106 -2.58 0.67 -18.44
N ALA A 107 -1.90 0.55 -17.30
CA ALA A 107 -2.43 1.10 -16.06
C ALA A 107 -2.65 2.60 -16.17
N LYS A 108 -1.69 3.31 -16.75
CA LYS A 108 -1.84 4.74 -16.98
C LYS A 108 -3.02 5.05 -17.86
N LYS A 109 -3.21 4.27 -18.91
CA LYS A 109 -4.32 4.48 -19.84
C LYS A 109 -5.65 4.25 -19.14
N LEU A 110 -5.72 3.21 -18.30
CA LEU A 110 -6.95 2.93 -17.58
C LEU A 110 -7.30 4.05 -16.62
N VAL A 111 -6.33 4.53 -15.88
CA VAL A 111 -6.59 5.60 -14.93
C VAL A 111 -6.99 6.87 -15.64
N ARG A 112 -6.35 7.16 -16.78
CA ARG A 112 -6.68 8.35 -17.55
C ARG A 112 -8.10 8.27 -18.10
N ALA A 113 -8.53 7.07 -18.51
CA ALA A 113 -9.84 6.90 -19.11
C ALA A 113 -10.95 6.84 -18.08
N PHE A 114 -10.73 6.17 -16.95
CA PHE A 114 -11.80 5.88 -16.00
C PHE A 114 -11.60 6.50 -14.63
N GLY A 115 -10.39 7.00 -14.37
CA GLY A 115 -10.11 7.60 -13.08
C GLY A 115 -10.28 6.61 -11.94
N GLU A 116 -10.90 7.07 -10.88
CA GLU A 116 -11.06 6.25 -9.68
C GLU A 116 -12.11 5.17 -9.83
N LYS A 117 -12.80 5.14 -10.95
CA LYS A 117 -13.79 4.11 -11.19
C LYS A 117 -13.22 2.86 -11.83
N VAL A 118 -11.90 2.85 -12.06
CA VAL A 118 -11.28 1.78 -12.80
C VAL A 118 -11.50 0.41 -12.14
N PHE A 119 -11.50 0.34 -10.82
CA PHE A 119 -11.69 -0.93 -10.14
C PHE A 119 -13.11 -1.45 -10.32
N ASP A 120 -14.09 -0.54 -10.34
CA ASP A 120 -15.46 -0.94 -10.58
C ASP A 120 -15.59 -1.58 -11.96
N ILE A 121 -14.90 -1.00 -12.94
CA ILE A 121 -14.96 -1.53 -14.29
C ILE A 121 -14.29 -2.87 -14.39
N ILE A 122 -13.13 -3.03 -13.74
CA ILE A 122 -12.41 -4.29 -13.78
C ILE A 122 -13.23 -5.39 -13.14
N GLU A 123 -13.85 -5.10 -11.99
CA GLU A 123 -14.64 -6.11 -11.29
C GLU A 123 -15.91 -6.45 -12.03
N ALA A 124 -16.52 -5.44 -12.66
CA ALA A 124 -17.80 -5.67 -13.34
C ALA A 124 -17.62 -6.39 -14.67
N THR A 125 -16.53 -6.11 -15.39
CA THR A 125 -16.36 -6.64 -16.73
C THR A 125 -14.90 -7.03 -16.98
N PRO A 126 -14.40 -8.03 -16.26
CA PRO A 126 -12.99 -8.40 -16.47
C PRO A 126 -12.71 -8.93 -17.87
N ASP A 127 -13.65 -9.63 -18.45
CA ASP A 127 -13.45 -10.13 -19.82
C ASP A 127 -13.45 -9.00 -20.83
N ARG A 128 -14.29 -7.99 -20.61
CA ARG A 128 -14.31 -6.84 -21.49
C ARG A 128 -12.97 -6.09 -21.41
N LEU A 129 -12.42 -5.99 -20.23
CA LEU A 129 -11.12 -5.35 -20.08
C LEU A 129 -10.06 -6.09 -20.89
N ARG A 130 -10.13 -7.39 -20.88
CA ARG A 130 -9.21 -8.22 -21.65
C ARG A 130 -9.40 -8.02 -23.13
N GLU A 131 -10.62 -7.89 -23.58
CA GLU A 131 -10.92 -7.66 -24.98
C GLU A 131 -10.43 -6.30 -25.47
N ASP A 132 -10.52 -5.32 -24.59
CA ASP A 132 -10.10 -3.96 -24.92
C ASP A 132 -8.60 -3.80 -24.90
N HIS A 133 -7.90 -4.79 -24.40
CA HIS A 133 -6.45 -4.73 -24.31
C HIS A 133 -5.83 -5.16 -25.65
N PRO A 134 -5.19 -4.25 -26.34
CA PRO A 134 -4.60 -4.61 -27.63
C PRO A 134 -3.41 -5.55 -27.41
N GLU A 135 -3.31 -6.50 -28.27
CA GLU A 135 -2.22 -7.46 -28.19
C GLU A 135 -0.94 -6.93 -28.77
#